data_7830c4083295a4526dc763028ab29f51
#
_entry.id   7830c4083295a4526dc763028ab29f51
#
_cell.length_a   1.000
_cell.length_b   1.000
_cell.length_c   1.000
_cell.angle_alpha   90.00
_cell.angle_beta   90.00
_cell.angle_gamma   90.00
#
_symmetry.space_group_name_H-M   'P 1'
#
loop_
_entity.id
_entity.type
_entity.pdbx_description
1 polymer ?
#
loop_
_entity_poly.entity_id
_entity_poly.type
_entity_poly.pdbx_seq_one_letter_code
_entity_poly.pdbx_strand_id
1 'polypeptide(L)'
;MEQLKGLPLGRQLILGAGVLLFIDMFFAWQSVDVGPFSVSRNGWHGFWGILLGLLTLVLVAWVLVRAFGIEIPVNVPDGLTSLALGALILLFALIKNLSDDYSTLWSYIGIVLAAVVAYGGWLVFQASGESLPNMSTSSSPSAASSPPAPPESPPDSPASNDLP
;
A
#
# COMPACT_ATOMS: atom_id res chain seq x y z
N MET A 1 14.32 12.10 -18.65
CA MET A 1 13.12 11.32 -19.05
C MET A 1 13.39 9.82 -19.22
N GLU A 2 14.60 9.40 -19.50
CA GLU A 2 14.98 7.98 -19.61
C GLU A 2 14.79 7.20 -18.28
N GLN A 3 15.10 7.81 -17.15
CA GLN A 3 14.97 7.17 -15.83
C GLN A 3 13.52 6.77 -15.48
N LEU A 4 12.53 7.55 -15.94
CA LEU A 4 11.12 7.23 -15.71
C LEU A 4 10.64 6.04 -16.56
N LYS A 5 11.23 5.83 -17.74
CA LYS A 5 10.90 4.69 -18.63
C LYS A 5 11.45 3.36 -18.11
N GLY A 6 12.50 3.40 -17.29
CA GLY A 6 13.08 2.21 -16.64
C GLY A 6 12.37 1.76 -15.38
N LEU A 7 11.38 2.51 -14.89
CA LEU A 7 10.64 2.14 -13.68
C LEU A 7 9.69 0.96 -13.94
N PRO A 8 9.45 0.09 -12.94
CA PRO A 8 8.40 -0.91 -12.99
C PRO A 8 7.03 -0.28 -13.29
N LEU A 9 6.19 -0.99 -14.05
CA LEU A 9 4.87 -0.50 -14.49
C LEU A 9 4.03 0.10 -13.33
N GLY A 10 4.03 -0.56 -12.17
CA GLY A 10 3.28 -0.07 -11.00
C GLY A 10 3.69 1.35 -10.58
N ARG A 11 4.99 1.64 -10.53
CA ARG A 11 5.49 2.98 -10.20
C ARG A 11 5.17 4.02 -11.29
N GLN A 12 5.23 3.62 -12.58
CA GLN A 12 4.82 4.50 -13.67
C GLN A 12 3.35 4.89 -13.57
N LEU A 13 2.47 3.91 -13.26
CA LEU A 13 1.04 4.15 -13.08
C LEU A 13 0.76 5.09 -11.89
N ILE A 14 1.42 4.86 -10.74
CA ILE A 14 1.27 5.74 -9.57
C ILE A 14 1.70 7.17 -9.91
N LEU A 15 2.85 7.35 -10.54
CA LEU A 15 3.34 8.68 -10.89
C LEU A 15 2.44 9.36 -11.92
N GLY A 16 2.10 8.67 -13.01
CA GLY A 16 1.27 9.22 -14.08
C GLY A 16 -0.14 9.55 -13.58
N ALA A 17 -0.85 8.57 -13.03
CA ALA A 17 -2.20 8.77 -12.55
C ALA A 17 -2.27 9.64 -11.28
N GLY A 18 -1.27 9.57 -10.39
CA GLY A 18 -1.21 10.40 -9.18
C GLY A 18 -1.04 11.90 -9.52
N VAL A 19 -0.15 12.23 -10.45
CA VAL A 19 0.01 13.62 -10.92
C VAL A 19 -1.25 14.10 -11.62
N LEU A 20 -1.86 13.27 -12.48
CA LEU A 20 -3.12 13.62 -13.15
C LEU A 20 -4.26 13.80 -12.13
N LEU A 21 -4.38 12.94 -11.14
CA LEU A 21 -5.36 13.07 -10.06
C LEU A 21 -5.14 14.37 -9.27
N PHE A 22 -3.88 14.70 -8.95
CA PHE A 22 -3.55 15.94 -8.27
C PHE A 22 -3.98 17.17 -9.08
N ILE A 23 -3.76 17.16 -10.39
CA ILE A 23 -4.21 18.21 -11.30
C ILE A 23 -5.75 18.23 -11.40
N ASP A 24 -6.39 17.07 -11.52
CA ASP A 24 -7.85 16.93 -11.61
C ASP A 24 -8.55 17.53 -10.40
N MET A 25 -7.93 17.50 -9.21
CA MET A 25 -8.49 18.12 -8.00
C MET A 25 -8.67 19.64 -8.07
N PHE A 26 -8.05 20.33 -9.02
CA PHE A 26 -8.25 21.77 -9.24
C PHE A 26 -9.49 22.06 -10.12
N PHE A 27 -10.03 21.05 -10.80
CA PHE A 27 -11.27 21.21 -11.57
C PHE A 27 -12.51 21.13 -10.67
N ALA A 28 -13.64 21.51 -11.23
CA ALA A 28 -14.92 21.53 -10.53
C ALA A 28 -15.47 20.10 -10.32
N TRP A 29 -15.28 19.55 -9.13
CA TRP A 29 -15.83 18.24 -8.76
C TRP A 29 -17.32 18.28 -8.45
N GLN A 30 -17.83 19.45 -8.05
CA GLN A 30 -19.25 19.71 -7.79
C GLN A 30 -19.68 20.94 -8.54
N SER A 31 -20.89 20.93 -9.06
CA SER A 31 -21.52 22.11 -9.67
C SER A 31 -23.02 22.09 -9.46
N VAL A 32 -23.56 23.21 -8.99
CA VAL A 32 -24.98 23.40 -8.77
C VAL A 32 -25.44 24.65 -9.51
N ASP A 33 -26.47 24.53 -10.30
CA ASP A 33 -27.11 25.65 -10.96
C ASP A 33 -28.31 26.16 -10.12
N VAL A 34 -28.20 27.40 -9.64
CA VAL A 34 -29.23 28.06 -8.85
C VAL A 34 -29.77 29.24 -9.66
N GLY A 35 -30.78 28.99 -10.49
CA GLY A 35 -31.34 30.00 -11.38
C GLY A 35 -30.32 30.50 -12.42
N PRO A 36 -30.02 31.82 -12.49
CA PRO A 36 -29.05 32.35 -13.44
C PRO A 36 -27.59 32.19 -12.98
N PHE A 37 -27.35 31.61 -11.82
CA PHE A 37 -26.02 31.47 -11.23
C PHE A 37 -25.60 30.00 -11.11
N SER A 38 -24.36 29.67 -11.45
CA SER A 38 -23.74 28.39 -11.17
C SER A 38 -22.70 28.53 -10.09
N VAL A 39 -22.73 27.66 -9.10
CA VAL A 39 -21.72 27.57 -8.03
C VAL A 39 -20.97 26.26 -8.18
N SER A 40 -19.65 26.33 -8.33
CA SER A 40 -18.82 25.16 -8.44
C SER A 40 -17.80 25.08 -7.28
N ARG A 41 -17.47 23.85 -6.89
CA ARG A 41 -16.44 23.56 -5.90
C ARG A 41 -15.43 22.56 -6.46
N ASN A 42 -14.17 22.79 -6.20
CA ASN A 42 -13.10 21.94 -6.67
C ASN A 42 -12.89 20.69 -5.78
N GLY A 43 -12.04 19.77 -6.23
CA GLY A 43 -11.71 18.54 -5.49
C GLY A 43 -11.14 18.78 -4.09
N TRP A 44 -10.49 19.90 -3.84
CA TRP A 44 -9.92 20.27 -2.53
C TRP A 44 -10.96 20.69 -1.49
N HIS A 45 -12.19 20.92 -1.90
CA HIS A 45 -13.21 21.38 -0.98
C HIS A 45 -13.59 20.30 0.05
N GLY A 46 -13.67 20.73 1.33
CA GLY A 46 -14.04 19.85 2.44
C GLY A 46 -12.90 18.99 2.97
N PHE A 47 -13.13 18.38 4.12
CA PHE A 47 -12.13 17.57 4.84
C PHE A 47 -11.60 16.40 3.96
N TRP A 48 -12.49 15.67 3.31
CA TRP A 48 -12.13 14.51 2.49
C TRP A 48 -11.30 14.89 1.26
N GLY A 49 -11.58 16.05 0.67
CA GLY A 49 -10.80 16.55 -0.47
C GLY A 49 -9.38 16.92 -0.08
N ILE A 50 -9.20 17.64 1.02
CA ILE A 50 -7.87 17.99 1.53
C ILE A 50 -7.07 16.72 1.84
N LEU A 51 -7.68 15.74 2.50
CA LEU A 51 -7.04 14.50 2.87
C LEU A 51 -6.65 13.67 1.63
N LEU A 52 -7.54 13.59 0.63
CA LEU A 52 -7.27 12.95 -0.65
C LEU A 52 -6.06 13.58 -1.35
N GLY A 53 -6.01 14.91 -1.44
CA GLY A 53 -4.92 15.63 -2.08
C GLY A 53 -3.58 15.45 -1.35
N LEU A 54 -3.58 15.53 -0.02
CA LEU A 54 -2.38 15.30 0.77
C LEU A 54 -1.85 13.87 0.62
N LEU A 55 -2.72 12.86 0.67
CA LEU A 55 -2.32 11.46 0.48
C LEU A 55 -1.77 11.21 -0.92
N THR A 56 -2.39 11.80 -1.95
CA THR A 56 -1.90 11.72 -3.32
C THR A 56 -0.51 12.34 -3.44
N LEU A 57 -0.30 13.51 -2.83
CA LEU A 57 1.00 14.18 -2.81
C LEU A 57 2.06 13.32 -2.08
N VAL A 58 1.72 12.78 -0.91
CA VAL A 58 2.61 11.90 -0.13
C VAL A 58 3.01 10.66 -0.94
N LEU A 59 2.04 10.00 -1.59
CA LEU A 59 2.32 8.80 -2.39
C LEU A 59 3.22 9.13 -3.60
N VAL A 60 2.92 10.19 -4.34
CA VAL A 60 3.73 10.63 -5.48
C VAL A 60 5.15 10.96 -5.02
N ALA A 61 5.30 11.74 -3.93
CA ALA A 61 6.59 12.06 -3.37
C ALA A 61 7.35 10.81 -2.92
N TRP A 62 6.67 9.86 -2.25
CA TRP A 62 7.26 8.58 -1.84
C TRP A 62 7.84 7.81 -3.03
N VAL A 63 7.05 7.63 -4.08
CA VAL A 63 7.49 6.89 -5.28
C VAL A 63 8.62 7.62 -6.00
N LEU A 64 8.60 8.97 -6.06
CA LEU A 64 9.69 9.77 -6.62
C LEU A 64 10.99 9.59 -5.84
N VAL A 65 10.95 9.71 -4.52
CA VAL A 65 12.14 9.54 -3.67
C VAL A 65 12.76 8.16 -3.87
N ARG A 66 11.93 7.11 -3.92
CA ARG A 66 12.39 5.74 -4.21
C ARG A 66 12.90 5.58 -5.64
N ALA A 67 12.30 6.27 -6.61
CA ALA A 67 12.74 6.24 -8.01
C ALA A 67 14.11 6.90 -8.21
N PHE A 68 14.42 7.94 -7.44
CA PHE A 68 15.72 8.61 -7.45
C PHE A 68 16.79 7.93 -6.58
N GLY A 69 16.47 6.80 -5.95
CA GLY A 69 17.41 6.07 -5.12
C GLY A 69 17.82 6.79 -3.83
N ILE A 70 17.02 7.76 -3.38
CA ILE A 70 17.29 8.47 -2.12
C ILE A 70 17.00 7.51 -0.95
N GLU A 71 18.03 7.16 -0.21
CA GLU A 71 17.90 6.34 0.98
C GLU A 71 17.26 7.15 2.11
N ILE A 72 16.02 6.81 2.45
CA ILE A 72 15.36 7.35 3.62
C ILE A 72 15.73 6.44 4.81
N PRO A 73 16.16 6.99 5.95
CA PRO A 73 16.52 6.20 7.13
C PRO A 73 15.29 5.60 7.85
N VAL A 74 14.29 5.19 7.08
CA VAL A 74 13.05 4.57 7.58
C VAL A 74 12.93 3.20 6.94
N ASN A 75 12.93 2.17 7.75
CA ASN A 75 12.79 0.78 7.30
C ASN A 75 11.30 0.45 7.06
N VAL A 76 10.68 1.11 6.08
CA VAL A 76 9.27 0.89 5.71
C VAL A 76 9.22 0.08 4.42
N PRO A 77 8.46 -1.02 4.39
CA PRO A 77 8.30 -1.85 3.21
C PRO A 77 7.62 -1.06 2.08
N ASP A 78 8.27 -0.98 0.93
CA ASP A 78 7.86 -0.12 -0.19
C ASP A 78 6.53 -0.58 -0.82
N GLY A 79 6.39 -1.89 -0.99
CA GLY A 79 5.20 -2.49 -1.58
C GLY A 79 3.96 -2.28 -0.73
N LEU A 80 4.05 -2.59 0.57
CA LEU A 80 2.92 -2.44 1.49
C LEU A 80 2.52 -0.98 1.65
N THR A 81 3.49 -0.06 1.72
CA THR A 81 3.22 1.39 1.82
C THR A 81 2.50 1.90 0.57
N SER A 82 2.98 1.53 -0.61
CA SER A 82 2.36 1.94 -1.88
C SER A 82 0.94 1.38 -2.03
N LEU A 83 0.71 0.14 -1.62
CA LEU A 83 -0.61 -0.48 -1.60
C LEU A 83 -1.56 0.22 -0.63
N ALA A 84 -1.12 0.44 0.62
CA ALA A 84 -1.94 1.07 1.66
C ALA A 84 -2.34 2.49 1.29
N LEU A 85 -1.38 3.31 0.84
CA LEU A 85 -1.65 4.68 0.41
C LEU A 85 -2.55 4.71 -0.83
N GLY A 86 -2.31 3.85 -1.83
CA GLY A 86 -3.15 3.74 -3.02
C GLY A 86 -4.59 3.35 -2.68
N ALA A 87 -4.78 2.38 -1.79
CA ALA A 87 -6.10 1.96 -1.31
C ALA A 87 -6.83 3.07 -0.54
N LEU A 88 -6.11 3.82 0.32
CA LEU A 88 -6.67 4.96 1.04
C LEU A 88 -7.08 6.09 0.09
N ILE A 89 -6.28 6.40 -0.93
CA ILE A 89 -6.60 7.39 -1.95
C ILE A 89 -7.89 7.02 -2.65
N LEU A 90 -8.05 5.76 -3.09
CA LEU A 90 -9.28 5.28 -3.72
C LEU A 90 -10.47 5.36 -2.76
N LEU A 91 -10.30 4.93 -1.51
CA LEU A 91 -11.34 4.98 -0.49
C LEU A 91 -11.82 6.41 -0.26
N PHE A 92 -10.91 7.38 -0.10
CA PHE A 92 -11.28 8.77 0.14
C PHE A 92 -11.88 9.45 -1.10
N ALA A 93 -11.44 9.09 -2.31
CA ALA A 93 -12.07 9.55 -3.53
C ALA A 93 -13.55 9.06 -3.61
N LEU A 94 -13.81 7.81 -3.24
CA LEU A 94 -15.16 7.26 -3.17
C LEU A 94 -16.00 7.92 -2.08
N ILE A 95 -15.47 8.05 -0.86
CA ILE A 95 -16.19 8.71 0.25
C ILE A 95 -16.53 10.14 -0.13
N LYS A 96 -15.56 10.88 -0.68
CA LYS A 96 -15.79 12.25 -1.12
C LYS A 96 -16.93 12.32 -2.16
N ASN A 97 -16.88 11.47 -3.19
CA ASN A 97 -17.92 11.48 -4.22
C ASN A 97 -19.30 11.05 -3.70
N LEU A 98 -19.36 10.13 -2.71
CA LEU A 98 -20.60 9.70 -2.08
C LEU A 98 -21.15 10.73 -1.08
N SER A 99 -20.29 11.55 -0.49
CA SER A 99 -20.65 12.59 0.48
C SER A 99 -21.01 13.92 -0.19
N ASP A 100 -20.64 14.07 -1.46
CA ASP A 100 -20.85 15.27 -2.22
C ASP A 100 -22.14 15.16 -3.05
N ASP A 101 -23.06 16.11 -2.89
CA ASP A 101 -24.20 16.27 -3.79
C ASP A 101 -23.73 16.94 -5.10
N TYR A 102 -24.40 16.62 -6.22
CA TYR A 102 -24.13 17.23 -7.54
C TYR A 102 -22.74 17.00 -8.10
N SER A 103 -22.26 15.74 -8.06
CA SER A 103 -20.99 15.31 -8.65
C SER A 103 -20.93 15.58 -10.15
N THR A 104 -19.82 16.12 -10.62
CA THR A 104 -19.56 16.41 -12.04
C THR A 104 -18.77 15.28 -12.72
N LEU A 105 -18.59 15.39 -14.04
CA LEU A 105 -17.74 14.48 -14.80
C LEU A 105 -16.30 14.40 -14.23
N TRP A 106 -15.76 15.51 -13.72
CA TRP A 106 -14.42 15.57 -13.15
C TRP A 106 -14.27 14.70 -11.91
N SER A 107 -15.30 14.62 -11.05
CA SER A 107 -15.24 13.74 -9.88
C SER A 107 -15.17 12.25 -10.27
N TYR A 108 -15.83 11.84 -11.34
CA TYR A 108 -15.73 10.46 -11.87
C TYR A 108 -14.38 10.18 -12.51
N ILE A 109 -13.80 11.15 -13.22
CA ILE A 109 -12.42 11.06 -13.72
C ILE A 109 -11.44 10.89 -12.55
N GLY A 110 -11.60 11.67 -11.48
CA GLY A 110 -10.82 11.56 -10.26
C GLY A 110 -10.90 10.17 -9.64
N ILE A 111 -12.10 9.55 -9.56
CA ILE A 111 -12.27 8.17 -9.07
C ILE A 111 -11.51 7.17 -9.96
N VAL A 112 -11.62 7.29 -11.27
CA VAL A 112 -10.91 6.41 -12.22
C VAL A 112 -9.40 6.55 -12.03
N LEU A 113 -8.88 7.76 -11.91
CA LEU A 113 -7.46 8.02 -11.66
C LEU A 113 -7.03 7.44 -10.29
N ALA A 114 -7.83 7.59 -9.25
CA ALA A 114 -7.59 6.99 -7.94
C ALA A 114 -7.56 5.45 -8.01
N ALA A 115 -8.43 4.83 -8.81
CA ALA A 115 -8.42 3.39 -9.05
C ALA A 115 -7.14 2.93 -9.78
N VAL A 116 -6.65 3.70 -10.76
CA VAL A 116 -5.38 3.43 -11.44
C VAL A 116 -4.20 3.56 -10.47
N VAL A 117 -4.20 4.55 -9.58
CA VAL A 117 -3.20 4.71 -8.52
C VAL A 117 -3.21 3.50 -7.58
N ALA A 118 -4.37 3.07 -7.12
CA ALA A 118 -4.52 1.89 -6.25
C ALA A 118 -4.03 0.60 -6.94
N TYR A 119 -4.35 0.43 -8.22
CA TYR A 119 -3.85 -0.68 -9.02
C TYR A 119 -2.33 -0.63 -9.19
N GLY A 120 -1.75 0.56 -9.42
CA GLY A 120 -0.31 0.75 -9.44
C GLY A 120 0.35 0.35 -8.11
N GLY A 121 -0.24 0.72 -6.97
CA GLY A 121 0.20 0.29 -5.62
C GLY A 121 0.15 -1.23 -5.45
N TRP A 122 -0.89 -1.87 -5.94
CA TRP A 122 -1.01 -3.33 -5.97
C TRP A 122 0.11 -4.00 -6.77
N LEU A 123 0.45 -3.47 -7.96
CA LEU A 123 1.54 -4.00 -8.78
C LEU A 123 2.90 -3.83 -8.10
N VAL A 124 3.15 -2.70 -7.41
CA VAL A 124 4.38 -2.50 -6.63
C VAL A 124 4.46 -3.51 -5.50
N PHE A 125 3.35 -3.76 -4.79
CA PHE A 125 3.28 -4.76 -3.73
C PHE A 125 3.56 -6.17 -4.25
N GLN A 126 2.97 -6.58 -5.37
CA GLN A 126 3.25 -7.90 -5.97
C GLN A 126 4.72 -8.05 -6.38
N ALA A 127 5.32 -6.98 -6.93
CA ALA A 127 6.70 -7.00 -7.37
C ALA A 127 7.72 -6.98 -6.22
N SER A 128 7.34 -6.49 -5.03
CA SER A 128 8.20 -6.45 -3.84
C SER A 128 8.41 -7.81 -3.18
N GLY A 129 7.54 -8.79 -3.46
CA GLY A 129 7.55 -10.09 -2.78
C GLY A 129 7.19 -10.02 -1.29
N GLU A 130 6.71 -8.88 -0.83
CA GLU A 130 6.24 -8.69 0.53
C GLU A 130 4.93 -9.47 0.76
N SER A 131 4.78 -10.06 1.94
CA SER A 131 3.52 -10.67 2.36
C SER A 131 2.75 -9.73 3.28
N LEU A 132 1.41 -9.79 3.20
CA LEU A 132 0.57 -9.07 4.15
C LEU A 132 0.89 -9.53 5.58
N PRO A 133 0.93 -8.62 6.58
CA PRO A 133 1.08 -9.01 7.97
C PRO A 133 0.03 -10.05 8.32
N ASN A 134 0.46 -11.25 8.70
CA ASN A 134 -0.44 -12.29 9.14
C ASN A 134 -1.20 -11.78 10.38
N MET A 135 -2.46 -11.45 10.23
CA MET A 135 -3.39 -11.25 11.33
C MET A 135 -3.85 -12.60 11.93
N SER A 136 -3.08 -13.65 11.70
CA SER A 136 -3.29 -14.90 12.42
C SER A 136 -3.01 -14.64 13.88
N THR A 137 -4.07 -14.58 14.67
CA THR A 137 -3.97 -14.76 16.13
C THR A 137 -3.16 -16.02 16.36
N SER A 138 -1.90 -15.86 16.71
CA SER A 138 -1.02 -16.96 17.06
C SER A 138 -1.47 -17.58 18.36
N SER A 139 -2.39 -18.52 18.27
CA SER A 139 -2.60 -19.57 19.23
C SER A 139 -2.09 -20.87 18.66
N SER A 140 -0.78 -20.93 18.34
CA SER A 140 -0.10 -22.22 18.33
C SER A 140 0.16 -22.58 19.77
N PRO A 141 -0.44 -23.68 20.27
CA PRO A 141 0.01 -24.25 21.52
C PRO A 141 1.47 -24.64 21.31
N SER A 142 2.33 -24.05 22.13
CA SER A 142 3.73 -24.49 22.28
C SER A 142 3.74 -26.02 22.33
N ALA A 143 4.27 -26.66 21.29
CA ALA A 143 4.54 -28.09 21.31
C ALA A 143 5.44 -28.32 22.54
N ALA A 144 4.86 -28.96 23.53
CA ALA A 144 5.56 -29.37 24.73
C ALA A 144 6.82 -30.12 24.24
N SER A 145 7.96 -29.57 24.61
CA SER A 145 9.25 -30.23 24.42
C SER A 145 9.15 -31.64 25.00
N SER A 146 9.28 -32.65 24.12
CA SER A 146 9.38 -34.04 24.54
C SER A 146 10.48 -34.15 25.60
N PRO A 147 10.25 -34.89 26.71
CA PRO A 147 11.29 -35.11 27.71
C PRO A 147 12.53 -35.74 27.06
N PRO A 148 13.74 -35.38 27.51
CA PRO A 148 14.94 -36.03 27.00
C PRO A 148 14.92 -37.54 27.28
N ALA A 149 15.30 -38.33 26.27
CA ALA A 149 15.41 -39.77 26.37
C ALA A 149 16.35 -40.15 27.53
N PRO A 150 16.01 -41.22 28.27
CA PRO A 150 16.89 -41.70 29.35
C PRO A 150 18.30 -42.03 28.79
N PRO A 151 19.39 -41.82 29.57
CA PRO A 151 20.72 -42.15 29.11
C PRO A 151 20.83 -43.65 28.84
N GLU A 152 21.35 -43.99 27.67
CA GLU A 152 21.70 -45.35 27.30
C GLU A 152 22.69 -45.94 28.33
N SER A 153 22.35 -47.15 28.81
CA SER A 153 23.22 -47.91 29.70
C SER A 153 24.57 -48.23 29.03
N PRO A 154 25.68 -48.21 29.79
CA PRO A 154 26.99 -48.54 29.21
C PRO A 154 27.00 -49.98 28.70
N PRO A 155 27.73 -50.26 27.61
CA PRO A 155 27.87 -51.63 27.10
C PRO A 155 28.65 -52.49 28.11
N ASP A 156 28.06 -53.66 28.39
CA ASP A 156 28.67 -54.69 29.22
C ASP A 156 30.11 -55.03 28.75
N SER A 157 31.04 -54.90 29.65
CA SER A 157 32.41 -55.36 29.43
C SER A 157 32.47 -56.87 29.17
N PRO A 158 33.22 -57.32 28.17
CA PRO A 158 33.42 -58.75 27.98
C PRO A 158 34.24 -59.32 29.09
N ALA A 159 33.71 -60.35 29.73
CA ALA A 159 34.44 -61.14 30.74
C ALA A 159 35.66 -61.76 30.13
N SER A 160 36.81 -61.44 30.71
CA SER A 160 38.07 -62.17 30.44
C SER A 160 38.01 -63.55 31.05
N ASN A 161 37.94 -64.55 30.17
CA ASN A 161 38.26 -65.94 30.56
C ASN A 161 39.69 -66.22 30.19
N ASP A 162 40.58 -65.96 31.12
CA ASP A 162 41.87 -66.54 31.16
C ASP A 162 41.88 -67.53 32.33
N LEU A 163 42.07 -68.80 32.03
CA LEU A 163 42.53 -69.88 32.93
C LEU A 163 43.37 -70.92 32.17
N PRO A 164 44.21 -71.58 32.81
CA PRO A 164 45.65 -71.70 32.70
C PRO A 164 46.04 -72.79 31.74
#